data_97390484e58cb86630d596de90901e7c
#
_entry.id   97390484e58cb86630d596de90901e7c
#
_cell.length_a   1.000
_cell.length_b   1.000
_cell.length_c   1.000
_cell.angle_alpha   90.00
_cell.angle_beta   90.00
_cell.angle_gamma   90.00
#
_symmetry.space_group_name_H-M   'P 1'
#
loop_
_entity.id
_entity.type
_entity.pdbx_description
1 polymer ?
#
loop_
_entity_poly.entity_id
_entity_poly.type
_entity_poly.pdbx_seq_one_letter_code
_entity_poly.pdbx_strand_id
1 'polypeptide(L)'
;NGAVMPGGKRTTVEPKDGGNVELTLHADLQHQVQDLLDARVAKHQADWGAVVIEDVATGHVLVMADSNSKEPDNAKPQKVHAVQDAFEPGSVGKLVTVGAALNQGTITPTSVFQVPYALNLSDAGGPITDFHEHDGETLTATGVLAESSNTGTVLIGQTIGDDQRYAMMRAFGFGEETGIELPGESAGLIRGADQWQGRDRYVTMFGQAYAITAMQEASALATIANGGVRITPHIVKSWTNADGTVEVPQGSQPVQAMDATAASQLLTMMESVVEDDRGTAGAAKVPGYRVGVKTG
;
A
#
# COMPACT_ATOMS: atom_id res chain seq x y z
N ASN A 1 13.87 -42.79 11.24
CA ASN A 1 13.39 -43.38 12.50
C ASN A 1 14.21 -42.95 13.72
N GLY A 2 15.41 -42.38 13.65
CA GLY A 2 16.20 -41.91 14.80
C GLY A 2 16.55 -42.93 15.88
N ALA A 3 16.26 -44.24 15.68
CA ALA A 3 16.56 -45.27 16.64
C ALA A 3 18.05 -45.57 16.67
N VAL A 4 18.63 -45.57 17.87
CA VAL A 4 20.05 -45.89 18.08
C VAL A 4 20.28 -47.38 17.89
N MET A 5 21.12 -47.76 16.93
CA MET A 5 21.53 -49.14 16.76
C MET A 5 22.55 -49.54 17.84
N PRO A 6 22.34 -50.67 18.54
CA PRO A 6 23.32 -51.17 19.50
C PRO A 6 24.67 -51.42 18.81
N GLY A 7 25.77 -50.91 19.40
CA GLY A 7 27.13 -51.00 18.83
C GLY A 7 27.49 -50.03 17.74
N GLY A 8 26.57 -49.14 17.35
CA GLY A 8 26.86 -48.08 16.37
C GLY A 8 27.77 -46.96 16.94
N LYS A 9 28.68 -46.46 16.13
CA LYS A 9 29.50 -45.30 16.49
C LYS A 9 28.56 -44.05 16.60
N ARG A 10 28.43 -43.50 17.81
CA ARG A 10 27.70 -42.29 18.06
C ARG A 10 28.67 -41.09 17.98
N THR A 11 28.42 -40.19 17.05
CA THR A 11 29.08 -38.89 17.03
C THR A 11 28.04 -37.86 17.51
N THR A 12 28.30 -37.19 18.62
CA THR A 12 27.54 -36.07 19.12
C THR A 12 28.24 -34.80 18.69
N VAL A 13 27.52 -33.96 17.98
CA VAL A 13 27.99 -32.60 17.69
C VAL A 13 27.24 -31.69 18.64
N GLU A 14 27.97 -31.02 19.52
CA GLU A 14 27.37 -30.04 20.41
C GLU A 14 26.76 -28.90 19.59
N PRO A 15 25.52 -28.48 19.92
CA PRO A 15 24.92 -27.35 19.26
C PRO A 15 25.74 -26.09 19.56
N LYS A 16 25.86 -25.22 18.56
CA LYS A 16 26.38 -23.85 18.75
C LYS A 16 25.19 -22.93 18.80
N ASP A 17 25.20 -22.01 19.76
CA ASP A 17 24.19 -20.96 19.84
C ASP A 17 24.24 -20.12 18.55
N GLY A 18 23.06 -19.79 18.05
CA GLY A 18 22.91 -18.86 16.92
C GLY A 18 23.14 -17.41 17.33
N GLY A 19 23.03 -16.50 16.38
CA GLY A 19 23.00 -15.08 16.67
C GLY A 19 21.63 -14.61 17.15
N ASN A 20 21.55 -13.35 17.56
CA ASN A 20 20.30 -12.67 17.91
C ASN A 20 19.81 -11.81 16.75
N VAL A 21 18.51 -11.71 16.60
CA VAL A 21 17.85 -10.79 15.65
C VAL A 21 17.07 -9.74 16.44
N GLU A 22 17.35 -8.48 16.19
CA GLU A 22 16.53 -7.37 16.68
C GLU A 22 15.60 -6.91 15.58
N LEU A 23 14.28 -6.86 15.87
CA LEU A 23 13.27 -6.44 14.93
C LEU A 23 12.92 -4.96 15.11
N THR A 24 12.35 -4.34 14.07
CA THR A 24 11.81 -2.98 14.12
C THR A 24 10.44 -2.92 14.79
N LEU A 25 9.77 -4.08 14.94
CA LEU A 25 8.42 -4.18 15.50
C LEU A 25 8.36 -3.65 16.93
N HIS A 26 7.35 -2.81 17.18
CA HIS A 26 7.05 -2.29 18.50
C HIS A 26 6.08 -3.23 19.22
N ALA A 27 6.57 -4.08 20.13
CA ALA A 27 5.83 -5.21 20.70
C ALA A 27 4.46 -4.83 21.29
N ASP A 28 4.38 -3.77 22.10
CA ASP A 28 3.14 -3.34 22.72
C ASP A 28 2.12 -2.84 21.68
N LEU A 29 2.58 -2.08 20.69
CA LEU A 29 1.74 -1.58 19.61
C LEU A 29 1.27 -2.72 18.71
N GLN A 30 2.15 -3.67 18.38
CA GLN A 30 1.83 -4.88 17.63
C GLN A 30 0.69 -5.65 18.30
N HIS A 31 0.78 -5.87 19.62
CA HIS A 31 -0.26 -6.59 20.36
C HIS A 31 -1.61 -5.85 20.35
N GLN A 32 -1.60 -4.54 20.62
CA GLN A 32 -2.82 -3.73 20.60
C GLN A 32 -3.50 -3.71 19.22
N VAL A 33 -2.70 -3.57 18.15
CA VAL A 33 -3.21 -3.55 16.78
C VAL A 33 -3.73 -4.93 16.37
N GLN A 34 -3.06 -6.01 16.80
CA GLN A 34 -3.53 -7.39 16.55
C GLN A 34 -4.91 -7.61 17.16
N ASP A 35 -5.11 -7.27 18.44
CA ASP A 35 -6.40 -7.42 19.12
C ASP A 35 -7.52 -6.62 18.41
N LEU A 36 -7.21 -5.39 17.99
CA LEU A 36 -8.17 -4.56 17.26
C LEU A 36 -8.50 -5.13 15.89
N LEU A 37 -7.52 -5.66 15.17
CA LEU A 37 -7.71 -6.26 13.86
C LEU A 37 -8.57 -7.53 13.96
N ASP A 38 -8.26 -8.44 14.91
CA ASP A 38 -9.01 -9.66 15.13
C ASP A 38 -10.49 -9.37 15.44
N ALA A 39 -10.73 -8.37 16.30
CA ALA A 39 -12.08 -7.92 16.60
C ALA A 39 -12.81 -7.36 15.36
N ARG A 40 -12.10 -6.67 14.46
CA ARG A 40 -12.68 -6.12 13.23
C ARG A 40 -12.97 -7.20 12.20
N VAL A 41 -12.04 -8.14 11.97
CA VAL A 41 -12.21 -9.27 11.07
C VAL A 41 -13.43 -10.10 11.52
N ALA A 42 -13.54 -10.41 12.81
CA ALA A 42 -14.67 -11.14 13.36
C ALA A 42 -16.00 -10.37 13.23
N LYS A 43 -16.00 -9.05 13.55
CA LYS A 43 -17.20 -8.21 13.47
C LYS A 43 -17.75 -8.13 12.04
N HIS A 44 -16.88 -8.01 11.05
CA HIS A 44 -17.27 -7.84 9.66
C HIS A 44 -17.36 -9.16 8.90
N GLN A 45 -17.07 -10.30 9.55
CA GLN A 45 -17.03 -11.63 8.94
C GLN A 45 -16.11 -11.65 7.69
N ALA A 46 -15.01 -10.88 7.77
CA ALA A 46 -14.03 -10.83 6.69
C ALA A 46 -13.24 -12.15 6.65
N ASP A 47 -12.79 -12.54 5.46
CA ASP A 47 -11.96 -13.72 5.30
C ASP A 47 -10.60 -13.55 5.96
N TRP A 48 -10.02 -12.37 5.80
CA TRP A 48 -8.77 -11.96 6.41
C TRP A 48 -8.69 -10.43 6.55
N GLY A 49 -7.69 -9.95 7.25
CA GLY A 49 -7.34 -8.55 7.35
C GLY A 49 -5.86 -8.37 7.64
N ALA A 50 -5.32 -7.24 7.28
CA ALA A 50 -3.94 -6.87 7.59
C ALA A 50 -3.86 -5.40 8.03
N VAL A 51 -2.89 -5.11 8.91
CA VAL A 51 -2.49 -3.74 9.25
C VAL A 51 -0.99 -3.63 9.18
N VAL A 52 -0.50 -2.66 8.42
CA VAL A 52 0.92 -2.29 8.35
C VAL A 52 1.07 -0.86 8.86
N ILE A 53 2.01 -0.67 9.80
CA ILE A 53 2.43 0.67 10.26
C ILE A 53 3.92 0.80 9.97
N GLU A 54 4.26 1.77 9.13
CA GLU A 54 5.62 2.05 8.69
C GLU A 54 6.06 3.44 9.15
N ASP A 55 7.28 3.56 9.64
CA ASP A 55 7.93 4.84 9.88
C ASP A 55 8.42 5.41 8.55
N VAL A 56 7.88 6.55 8.19
CA VAL A 56 8.06 7.20 6.89
C VAL A 56 9.52 7.57 6.61
N ALA A 57 10.27 7.95 7.65
CA ALA A 57 11.65 8.46 7.49
C ALA A 57 12.68 7.33 7.38
N THR A 58 12.39 6.17 7.92
CA THR A 58 13.34 5.06 8.04
C THR A 58 12.96 3.83 7.23
N GLY A 59 11.69 3.67 6.85
CA GLY A 59 11.15 2.43 6.27
C GLY A 59 10.98 1.31 7.32
N HIS A 60 11.16 1.60 8.61
CA HIS A 60 10.96 0.60 9.66
C HIS A 60 9.49 0.22 9.77
N VAL A 61 9.20 -1.07 9.65
CA VAL A 61 7.86 -1.61 9.93
C VAL A 61 7.71 -1.75 11.43
N LEU A 62 6.87 -0.91 12.03
CA LEU A 62 6.60 -0.86 13.46
C LEU A 62 5.52 -1.87 13.87
N VAL A 63 4.59 -2.15 12.96
CA VAL A 63 3.51 -3.13 13.12
C VAL A 63 3.28 -3.82 11.79
N MET A 64 3.14 -5.13 11.85
CA MET A 64 2.59 -5.96 10.77
C MET A 64 1.66 -6.98 11.41
N ALA A 65 0.38 -6.67 11.45
CA ALA A 65 -0.64 -7.54 12.03
C ALA A 65 -1.46 -8.18 10.91
N ASP A 66 -1.67 -9.48 11.05
CA ASP A 66 -2.51 -10.29 10.16
C ASP A 66 -3.58 -11.02 10.97
N SER A 67 -4.79 -11.09 10.44
CA SER A 67 -5.88 -11.87 11.02
C SER A 67 -6.57 -12.69 9.93
N ASN A 68 -6.77 -13.97 10.19
CA ASN A 68 -7.42 -14.90 9.27
C ASN A 68 -8.50 -15.71 9.99
N SER A 69 -9.75 -15.45 9.65
CA SER A 69 -10.91 -16.13 10.26
C SER A 69 -11.05 -17.60 9.84
N LYS A 70 -10.43 -17.99 8.73
CA LYS A 70 -10.56 -19.35 8.16
C LYS A 70 -9.46 -20.32 8.59
N GLU A 71 -8.36 -19.82 9.11
CA GLU A 71 -7.21 -20.62 9.54
C GLU A 71 -6.80 -20.33 10.99
N PRO A 72 -7.65 -20.56 11.98
CA PRO A 72 -7.33 -20.24 13.39
C PRO A 72 -6.31 -21.18 14.03
N ASP A 73 -5.78 -22.18 13.29
CA ASP A 73 -4.93 -23.22 13.86
C ASP A 73 -3.44 -22.90 13.74
N ASN A 74 -2.79 -22.69 14.86
CA ASN A 74 -1.36 -22.39 15.02
C ASN A 74 -0.41 -23.55 14.64
N ALA A 75 -0.89 -24.63 14.04
CA ALA A 75 -0.11 -25.83 13.75
C ALA A 75 0.69 -25.78 12.44
N LYS A 76 0.52 -24.75 11.62
CA LYS A 76 1.25 -24.55 10.35
C LYS A 76 1.89 -23.16 10.30
N PRO A 77 2.97 -22.98 9.51
CA PRO A 77 3.45 -21.64 9.20
C PRO A 77 2.30 -20.82 8.64
N GLN A 78 1.92 -19.77 9.35
CA GLN A 78 0.85 -18.88 8.94
C GLN A 78 1.31 -18.11 7.69
N LYS A 79 0.39 -17.90 6.75
CA LYS A 79 0.59 -17.01 5.65
C LYS A 79 0.62 -15.57 6.18
N VAL A 80 1.57 -14.76 5.70
CA VAL A 80 1.61 -13.33 6.00
C VAL A 80 0.86 -12.58 4.90
N HIS A 81 -0.43 -12.34 5.10
CA HIS A 81 -1.31 -11.73 4.10
C HIS A 81 -0.80 -10.37 3.64
N ALA A 82 -0.23 -9.57 4.56
CA ALA A 82 0.28 -8.24 4.26
C ALA A 82 1.32 -8.20 3.13
N VAL A 83 2.11 -9.27 2.94
CA VAL A 83 3.16 -9.35 1.92
C VAL A 83 2.90 -10.41 0.85
N GLN A 84 2.01 -11.38 1.09
CA GLN A 84 1.81 -12.53 0.20
C GLN A 84 0.52 -12.47 -0.61
N ASP A 85 -0.49 -11.73 -0.16
CA ASP A 85 -1.75 -11.57 -0.87
C ASP A 85 -1.81 -10.25 -1.62
N ALA A 86 -2.08 -10.37 -2.91
CA ALA A 86 -2.32 -9.21 -3.76
C ALA A 86 -3.82 -9.03 -3.98
N PHE A 87 -4.28 -7.79 -3.89
CA PHE A 87 -5.67 -7.38 -4.09
C PHE A 87 -5.75 -6.09 -4.89
N GLU A 88 -6.88 -5.82 -5.48
CA GLU A 88 -7.14 -4.54 -6.15
C GLU A 88 -7.22 -3.42 -5.09
N PRO A 89 -6.37 -2.37 -5.15
CA PRO A 89 -6.35 -1.32 -4.12
C PRO A 89 -7.60 -0.44 -4.13
N GLY A 90 -8.47 -0.60 -5.12
CA GLY A 90 -9.65 0.23 -5.26
C GLY A 90 -9.28 1.70 -5.29
N SER A 91 -10.06 2.54 -4.66
CA SER A 91 -9.88 3.99 -4.69
C SER A 91 -8.56 4.52 -4.09
N VAL A 92 -7.78 3.69 -3.38
CA VAL A 92 -6.41 4.08 -2.98
C VAL A 92 -5.53 4.25 -4.22
N GLY A 93 -5.77 3.49 -5.28
CA GLY A 93 -5.08 3.62 -6.57
C GLY A 93 -5.24 4.99 -7.25
N LYS A 94 -6.24 5.80 -6.86
CA LYS A 94 -6.39 7.19 -7.33
C LYS A 94 -5.20 8.07 -6.98
N LEU A 95 -4.49 7.76 -5.90
CA LEU A 95 -3.27 8.47 -5.51
C LEU A 95 -2.19 8.36 -6.59
N VAL A 96 -2.09 7.23 -7.29
CA VAL A 96 -1.16 7.06 -8.41
C VAL A 96 -1.52 8.00 -9.56
N THR A 97 -2.80 8.00 -9.95
CA THR A 97 -3.28 8.83 -11.09
C THR A 97 -3.15 10.32 -10.81
N VAL A 98 -3.62 10.76 -9.63
CA VAL A 98 -3.52 12.17 -9.22
C VAL A 98 -2.06 12.55 -9.02
N GLY A 99 -1.26 11.70 -8.37
CA GLY A 99 0.17 11.90 -8.17
C GLY A 99 0.92 12.04 -9.49
N ALA A 100 0.65 11.18 -10.48
CA ALA A 100 1.25 11.28 -11.81
C ALA A 100 0.88 12.59 -12.51
N ALA A 101 -0.38 13.01 -12.44
CA ALA A 101 -0.83 14.26 -13.07
C ALA A 101 -0.21 15.51 -12.41
N LEU A 102 -0.09 15.53 -11.08
CA LEU A 102 0.64 16.56 -10.34
C LEU A 102 2.11 16.58 -10.72
N ASN A 103 2.74 15.40 -10.77
CA ASN A 103 4.17 15.25 -11.08
C ASN A 103 4.51 15.70 -12.51
N GLN A 104 3.59 15.52 -13.46
CA GLN A 104 3.70 16.01 -14.83
C GLN A 104 3.29 17.50 -14.99
N GLY A 105 2.75 18.12 -13.92
CA GLY A 105 2.29 19.51 -13.95
C GLY A 105 1.06 19.73 -14.84
N THR A 106 0.33 18.67 -15.22
CA THR A 106 -0.89 18.79 -16.04
C THR A 106 -2.09 19.27 -15.24
N ILE A 107 -2.03 19.11 -13.91
CA ILE A 107 -3.00 19.64 -12.95
C ILE A 107 -2.31 20.32 -11.77
N THR A 108 -3.10 21.10 -11.04
CA THR A 108 -2.80 21.61 -9.70
C THR A 108 -3.91 21.15 -8.75
N PRO A 109 -3.73 21.22 -7.40
CA PRO A 109 -4.79 20.90 -6.45
C PRO A 109 -6.09 21.68 -6.69
N THR A 110 -6.03 22.85 -7.29
CA THR A 110 -7.17 23.75 -7.59
C THR A 110 -7.68 23.67 -9.03
N SER A 111 -7.10 22.80 -9.87
CA SER A 111 -7.61 22.55 -11.23
C SER A 111 -9.06 22.07 -11.17
N VAL A 112 -9.94 22.69 -11.98
CA VAL A 112 -11.40 22.47 -11.91
C VAL A 112 -11.87 21.52 -12.99
N PHE A 113 -12.73 20.58 -12.64
CA PHE A 113 -13.33 19.59 -13.53
C PHE A 113 -14.85 19.63 -13.44
N GLN A 114 -15.50 19.46 -14.60
CA GLN A 114 -16.94 19.19 -14.66
C GLN A 114 -17.13 17.68 -14.57
N VAL A 115 -17.58 17.20 -13.44
CA VAL A 115 -17.62 15.78 -13.08
C VAL A 115 -19.05 15.26 -13.26
N PRO A 116 -19.33 14.47 -14.32
CA PRO A 116 -20.63 13.84 -14.48
C PRO A 116 -20.74 12.59 -13.59
N TYR A 117 -21.93 12.24 -13.14
CA TYR A 117 -22.18 10.96 -12.47
C TYR A 117 -21.76 9.77 -13.34
N ALA A 118 -22.07 9.82 -14.62
CA ALA A 118 -21.76 8.77 -15.59
C ALA A 118 -20.95 9.35 -16.76
N LEU A 119 -19.75 8.86 -16.93
CA LEU A 119 -18.84 9.24 -18.02
C LEU A 119 -18.88 8.18 -19.12
N ASN A 120 -19.40 8.57 -20.30
CA ASN A 120 -19.47 7.70 -21.47
C ASN A 120 -18.17 7.82 -22.29
N LEU A 121 -17.48 6.71 -22.45
CA LEU A 121 -16.23 6.60 -23.20
C LEU A 121 -16.42 5.53 -24.28
N SER A 122 -16.05 5.84 -25.52
CA SER A 122 -16.40 5.04 -26.71
C SER A 122 -15.88 3.62 -26.69
N ASP A 123 -14.77 3.39 -26.00
CA ASP A 123 -14.07 2.10 -25.91
C ASP A 123 -14.20 1.42 -24.54
N ALA A 124 -14.90 2.02 -23.57
CA ALA A 124 -15.02 1.47 -22.22
C ALA A 124 -16.07 0.34 -22.08
N GLY A 125 -16.79 0.03 -23.14
CA GLY A 125 -17.84 -1.02 -23.12
C GLY A 125 -19.06 -0.70 -22.23
N GLY A 126 -19.18 0.55 -21.75
CA GLY A 126 -20.25 1.06 -20.91
C GLY A 126 -19.75 2.24 -20.07
N PRO A 127 -20.65 2.95 -19.40
CA PRO A 127 -20.27 4.13 -18.61
C PRO A 127 -19.36 3.76 -17.43
N ILE A 128 -18.47 4.67 -17.09
CA ILE A 128 -17.83 4.71 -15.76
C ILE A 128 -18.71 5.59 -14.89
N THR A 129 -19.03 5.15 -13.67
CA THR A 129 -19.91 5.89 -12.75
C THR A 129 -19.23 6.13 -11.41
N ASP A 130 -19.65 7.18 -10.75
CA ASP A 130 -19.36 7.40 -9.36
C ASP A 130 -20.19 6.47 -8.45
N PHE A 131 -19.80 6.38 -7.18
CA PHE A 131 -20.47 5.49 -6.23
C PHE A 131 -21.85 6.01 -5.84
N HIS A 132 -21.99 7.33 -5.71
CA HIS A 132 -23.25 7.99 -5.43
C HIS A 132 -23.76 8.73 -6.66
N GLU A 133 -25.06 8.63 -6.95
CA GLU A 133 -25.71 9.35 -8.04
C GLU A 133 -25.79 10.85 -7.71
N HIS A 134 -25.49 11.70 -8.72
CA HIS A 134 -25.57 13.16 -8.64
C HIS A 134 -25.83 13.77 -10.03
N ASP A 135 -26.35 14.99 -10.09
CA ASP A 135 -26.72 15.68 -11.34
C ASP A 135 -25.52 16.25 -12.13
N GLY A 136 -24.30 15.94 -11.70
CA GLY A 136 -23.07 16.53 -12.17
C GLY A 136 -22.56 17.62 -11.22
N GLU A 137 -21.25 17.64 -11.01
CA GLU A 137 -20.60 18.52 -10.04
C GLU A 137 -19.41 19.25 -10.67
N THR A 138 -19.12 20.42 -10.11
CA THR A 138 -17.88 21.14 -10.42
C THR A 138 -16.93 20.94 -9.25
N LEU A 139 -15.90 20.11 -9.42
CA LEU A 139 -14.94 19.77 -8.39
C LEU A 139 -13.54 20.29 -8.75
N THR A 140 -12.79 20.71 -7.73
CA THR A 140 -11.33 20.83 -7.87
C THR A 140 -10.70 19.45 -7.90
N ALA A 141 -9.44 19.31 -8.33
CA ALA A 141 -8.69 18.05 -8.22
C ALA A 141 -8.67 17.55 -6.76
N THR A 142 -8.57 18.49 -5.78
CA THR A 142 -8.70 18.16 -4.35
C THR A 142 -10.08 17.59 -4.03
N GLY A 143 -11.16 18.20 -4.52
CA GLY A 143 -12.52 17.70 -4.32
C GLY A 143 -12.74 16.33 -4.94
N VAL A 144 -12.21 16.06 -6.14
CA VAL A 144 -12.25 14.74 -6.77
C VAL A 144 -11.63 13.68 -5.86
N LEU A 145 -10.51 13.99 -5.21
CA LEU A 145 -9.85 13.06 -4.29
C LEU A 145 -10.61 12.91 -2.96
N ALA A 146 -11.12 14.02 -2.40
CA ALA A 146 -11.85 14.05 -1.13
C ALA A 146 -13.14 13.21 -1.20
N GLU A 147 -13.92 13.38 -2.26
CA GLU A 147 -15.15 12.64 -2.50
C GLU A 147 -14.94 11.27 -3.14
N SER A 148 -13.69 10.98 -3.49
CA SER A 148 -13.34 9.71 -4.13
C SER A 148 -14.07 9.47 -5.48
N SER A 149 -14.31 10.53 -6.28
CA SER A 149 -14.99 10.42 -7.58
C SER A 149 -14.18 9.55 -8.55
N ASN A 150 -14.82 8.56 -9.16
CA ASN A 150 -14.24 7.73 -10.23
C ASN A 150 -14.18 8.51 -11.54
N THR A 151 -15.28 9.15 -11.90
CA THR A 151 -15.40 9.90 -13.16
C THR A 151 -14.47 11.11 -13.16
N GLY A 152 -14.38 11.83 -12.04
CA GLY A 152 -13.41 12.91 -11.85
C GLY A 152 -11.96 12.41 -11.95
N THR A 153 -11.66 11.23 -11.39
CA THR A 153 -10.32 10.64 -11.49
C THR A 153 -9.99 10.24 -12.94
N VAL A 154 -10.96 9.74 -13.70
CA VAL A 154 -10.77 9.46 -15.13
C VAL A 154 -10.47 10.74 -15.89
N LEU A 155 -11.20 11.84 -15.62
CA LEU A 155 -10.91 13.14 -16.25
C LEU A 155 -9.50 13.64 -15.93
N ILE A 156 -9.02 13.48 -14.69
CA ILE A 156 -7.64 13.77 -14.31
C ILE A 156 -6.67 12.85 -15.07
N GLY A 157 -6.92 11.54 -15.07
CA GLY A 157 -6.08 10.56 -15.74
C GLY A 157 -5.94 10.79 -17.26
N GLN A 158 -6.96 11.36 -17.89
CA GLN A 158 -6.92 11.73 -19.30
C GLN A 158 -6.02 12.96 -19.62
N THR A 159 -5.56 13.67 -18.60
CA THR A 159 -4.58 14.77 -18.79
C THR A 159 -3.15 14.27 -18.95
N ILE A 160 -2.91 12.99 -18.69
CA ILE A 160 -1.62 12.30 -18.82
C ILE A 160 -1.73 11.08 -19.72
N GLY A 161 -0.61 10.61 -20.24
CA GLY A 161 -0.55 9.35 -21.01
C GLY A 161 -0.56 8.13 -20.12
N ASP A 162 -0.96 6.98 -20.68
CA ASP A 162 -0.93 5.70 -20.00
C ASP A 162 0.49 5.33 -19.54
N ASP A 163 1.51 5.64 -20.35
CA ASP A 163 2.92 5.37 -20.01
C ASP A 163 3.38 6.16 -18.77
N GLN A 164 2.97 7.43 -18.63
CA GLN A 164 3.32 8.25 -17.45
C GLN A 164 2.66 7.69 -16.19
N ARG A 165 1.40 7.22 -16.30
CA ARG A 165 0.69 6.60 -15.19
C ARG A 165 1.34 5.26 -14.81
N TYR A 166 1.67 4.42 -15.80
CA TYR A 166 2.38 3.18 -15.57
C TYR A 166 3.75 3.42 -14.94
N ALA A 167 4.49 4.41 -15.43
CA ALA A 167 5.79 4.79 -14.84
C ALA A 167 5.65 5.18 -13.37
N MET A 168 4.57 5.89 -12.98
CA MET A 168 4.31 6.24 -11.57
C MET A 168 3.99 4.99 -10.73
N MET A 169 3.20 4.03 -11.25
CA MET A 169 2.95 2.75 -10.56
C MET A 169 4.29 2.03 -10.28
N ARG A 170 5.17 1.97 -11.29
CA ARG A 170 6.49 1.35 -11.15
C ARG A 170 7.40 2.11 -10.16
N ALA A 171 7.37 3.44 -10.19
CA ALA A 171 8.13 4.27 -9.27
C ALA A 171 7.70 4.06 -7.80
N PHE A 172 6.41 3.82 -7.57
CA PHE A 172 5.88 3.44 -6.24
C PHE A 172 6.19 1.98 -5.85
N GLY A 173 6.83 1.19 -6.75
CA GLY A 173 7.24 -0.18 -6.48
C GLY A 173 6.17 -1.23 -6.82
N PHE A 174 5.07 -0.86 -7.48
CA PHE A 174 4.06 -1.84 -7.88
C PHE A 174 4.60 -2.76 -8.97
N GLY A 175 4.29 -4.06 -8.85
CA GLY A 175 4.79 -5.09 -9.74
C GLY A 175 6.23 -5.54 -9.46
N GLU A 176 6.77 -5.19 -8.29
CA GLU A 176 8.07 -5.65 -7.76
C GLU A 176 7.90 -6.03 -6.29
N GLU A 177 8.70 -6.98 -5.80
CA GLU A 177 8.83 -7.22 -4.37
C GLU A 177 9.38 -5.96 -3.68
N THR A 178 8.89 -5.64 -2.48
CA THR A 178 9.36 -4.46 -1.74
C THR A 178 10.78 -4.65 -1.22
N GLY A 179 11.18 -5.91 -1.05
CA GLY A 179 12.47 -6.30 -0.51
C GLY A 179 12.50 -6.37 1.03
N ILE A 180 11.34 -6.39 1.66
CA ILE A 180 11.23 -6.65 3.11
C ILE A 180 11.77 -8.06 3.43
N GLU A 181 12.41 -8.24 4.59
CA GLU A 181 13.09 -9.50 4.98
C GLU A 181 12.09 -10.59 5.39
N LEU A 182 11.05 -10.82 4.58
CA LEU A 182 10.06 -11.89 4.80
C LEU A 182 9.99 -12.82 3.58
N PRO A 183 9.84 -14.14 3.79
CA PRO A 183 9.78 -15.09 2.69
C PRO A 183 8.44 -15.08 1.97
N GLY A 184 8.48 -15.31 0.66
CA GLY A 184 7.28 -15.52 -0.16
C GLY A 184 6.51 -14.24 -0.46
N GLU A 185 7.18 -13.09 -0.44
CA GLU A 185 6.63 -11.82 -0.85
C GLU A 185 6.08 -11.91 -2.28
N SER A 186 4.93 -11.29 -2.52
CA SER A 186 4.31 -11.18 -3.84
C SER A 186 4.67 -9.83 -4.48
N ALA A 187 5.11 -9.88 -5.72
CA ALA A 187 5.31 -8.67 -6.53
C ALA A 187 4.00 -7.96 -6.90
N GLY A 188 2.84 -8.55 -6.58
CA GLY A 188 1.58 -8.09 -7.12
C GLY A 188 1.40 -8.44 -8.60
N LEU A 189 0.41 -7.84 -9.23
CA LEU A 189 0.10 -8.07 -10.64
C LEU A 189 -0.22 -6.75 -11.33
N ILE A 190 0.68 -6.24 -12.17
CA ILE A 190 0.40 -5.12 -13.05
C ILE A 190 0.77 -5.47 -14.49
N ARG A 191 -0.06 -5.05 -15.44
CA ARG A 191 0.23 -5.17 -16.88
C ARG A 191 0.87 -3.88 -17.37
N GLY A 192 1.70 -3.97 -18.41
CA GLY A 192 2.25 -2.79 -19.06
C GLY A 192 1.15 -1.91 -19.68
N ALA A 193 1.43 -0.63 -19.84
CA ALA A 193 0.49 0.33 -20.41
C ALA A 193 0.02 -0.06 -21.83
N ASP A 194 0.88 -0.70 -22.60
CA ASP A 194 0.59 -1.23 -23.93
C ASP A 194 -0.49 -2.33 -23.95
N GLN A 195 -0.75 -2.95 -22.82
CA GLN A 195 -1.76 -4.00 -22.64
C GLN A 195 -3.10 -3.46 -22.12
N TRP A 196 -3.19 -2.18 -21.76
CA TRP A 196 -4.42 -1.58 -21.29
C TRP A 196 -5.35 -1.25 -22.45
N GLN A 197 -6.41 -2.02 -22.59
CA GLN A 197 -7.36 -1.86 -23.69
C GLN A 197 -8.79 -1.72 -23.15
N GLY A 198 -9.61 -0.97 -23.88
CA GLY A 198 -11.00 -0.80 -23.54
C GLY A 198 -11.18 -0.27 -22.11
N ARG A 199 -12.00 -0.96 -21.33
CA ARG A 199 -12.30 -0.58 -19.94
C ARG A 199 -11.08 -0.58 -19.02
N ASP A 200 -10.12 -1.48 -19.21
CA ASP A 200 -8.93 -1.61 -18.36
C ASP A 200 -8.13 -0.30 -18.29
N ARG A 201 -8.02 0.42 -19.43
CA ARG A 201 -7.37 1.72 -19.49
C ARG A 201 -7.91 2.72 -18.45
N TYR A 202 -9.22 2.69 -18.23
CA TYR A 202 -9.92 3.64 -17.35
C TYR A 202 -9.98 3.15 -15.91
N VAL A 203 -10.28 1.86 -15.69
CA VAL A 203 -10.45 1.34 -14.33
C VAL A 203 -9.13 1.25 -13.57
N THR A 204 -7.99 1.12 -14.27
CA THR A 204 -6.66 1.24 -13.65
C THR A 204 -6.41 2.63 -13.05
N MET A 205 -7.12 3.67 -13.50
CA MET A 205 -7.01 5.03 -12.95
C MET A 205 -7.52 5.12 -11.51
N PHE A 206 -8.45 4.23 -11.12
CA PHE A 206 -9.03 4.24 -9.79
C PHE A 206 -8.87 2.89 -9.06
N GLY A 207 -7.83 2.12 -9.42
CA GLY A 207 -7.33 1.02 -8.62
C GLY A 207 -7.94 -0.34 -8.91
N GLN A 208 -8.47 -0.56 -10.10
CA GLN A 208 -8.96 -1.87 -10.56
C GLN A 208 -8.10 -2.40 -11.71
N ALA A 209 -8.26 -3.69 -12.07
CA ALA A 209 -7.53 -4.39 -13.11
C ALA A 209 -6.00 -4.49 -12.90
N TYR A 210 -5.53 -4.28 -11.67
CA TYR A 210 -4.20 -4.63 -11.18
C TYR A 210 -4.29 -4.96 -9.68
N ALA A 211 -3.30 -5.67 -9.16
CA ALA A 211 -3.29 -6.07 -7.75
C ALA A 211 -1.94 -5.77 -7.10
N ILE A 212 -1.98 -5.31 -5.85
CA ILE A 212 -0.82 -5.00 -5.01
C ILE A 212 -1.00 -5.62 -3.62
N THR A 213 0.09 -5.77 -2.87
CA THR A 213 0.03 -6.20 -1.47
C THR A 213 -0.22 -5.02 -0.53
N ALA A 214 -0.66 -5.30 0.70
CA ALA A 214 -0.82 -4.26 1.73
C ALA A 214 0.53 -3.58 2.06
N MET A 215 1.65 -4.32 1.96
CA MET A 215 2.98 -3.74 2.16
C MET A 215 3.34 -2.77 1.01
N GLN A 216 3.05 -3.12 -0.24
CA GLN A 216 3.25 -2.21 -1.38
C GLN A 216 2.39 -0.95 -1.24
N GLU A 217 1.14 -1.09 -0.78
CA GLU A 217 0.25 0.05 -0.53
C GLU A 217 0.79 0.96 0.58
N ALA A 218 1.23 0.38 1.71
CA ALA A 218 1.83 1.14 2.81
C ALA A 218 3.10 1.88 2.36
N SER A 219 3.99 1.21 1.62
CA SER A 219 5.21 1.81 1.06
C SER A 219 4.92 2.94 0.07
N ALA A 220 3.85 2.84 -0.74
CA ALA A 220 3.43 3.93 -1.63
C ALA A 220 2.94 5.15 -0.83
N LEU A 221 2.15 4.94 0.23
CA LEU A 221 1.71 6.01 1.13
C LEU A 221 2.90 6.65 1.86
N ALA A 222 3.83 5.83 2.38
CA ALA A 222 5.06 6.31 3.00
C ALA A 222 5.90 7.14 2.02
N THR A 223 5.99 6.72 0.75
CA THR A 223 6.68 7.46 -0.31
C THR A 223 6.10 8.86 -0.50
N ILE A 224 4.77 8.99 -0.57
CA ILE A 224 4.09 10.30 -0.68
C ILE A 224 4.42 11.15 0.56
N ALA A 225 4.29 10.59 1.76
CA ALA A 225 4.53 11.29 3.02
C ALA A 225 6.02 11.67 3.21
N ASN A 226 6.94 10.93 2.58
CA ASN A 226 8.39 11.17 2.61
C ASN A 226 8.88 12.10 1.48
N GLY A 227 8.05 13.03 1.01
CA GLY A 227 8.41 13.96 -0.06
C GLY A 227 8.72 13.29 -1.40
N GLY A 228 8.09 12.17 -1.68
CA GLY A 228 8.25 11.41 -2.93
C GLY A 228 9.44 10.46 -2.95
N VAL A 229 10.14 10.28 -1.83
CA VAL A 229 11.28 9.36 -1.72
C VAL A 229 10.82 8.01 -1.20
N ARG A 230 10.92 6.97 -2.02
CA ARG A 230 10.67 5.58 -1.63
C ARG A 230 11.87 5.00 -0.91
N ILE A 231 11.65 4.46 0.28
CA ILE A 231 12.61 3.71 1.08
C ILE A 231 12.17 2.24 1.10
N THR A 232 13.12 1.31 1.08
CA THR A 232 12.81 -0.12 1.25
C THR A 232 12.28 -0.35 2.66
N PRO A 233 11.13 -1.00 2.85
CA PRO A 233 10.64 -1.34 4.17
C PRO A 233 11.53 -2.40 4.83
N HIS A 234 11.71 -2.30 6.14
CA HIS A 234 12.54 -3.20 6.94
C HIS A 234 11.80 -3.69 8.17
N ILE A 235 11.86 -5.00 8.43
CA ILE A 235 11.38 -5.62 9.66
C ILE A 235 12.53 -6.06 10.57
N VAL A 236 13.73 -6.24 10.00
CA VAL A 236 14.96 -6.55 10.75
C VAL A 236 15.72 -5.25 11.00
N LYS A 237 16.00 -4.96 12.27
CA LYS A 237 16.83 -3.82 12.66
C LYS A 237 18.32 -4.18 12.67
N SER A 238 18.68 -5.36 13.19
CA SER A 238 20.04 -5.83 13.21
C SER A 238 20.14 -7.33 13.48
N TRP A 239 21.27 -7.92 13.10
CA TRP A 239 21.71 -9.24 13.54
C TRP A 239 22.96 -9.11 14.40
N THR A 240 23.00 -9.83 15.52
CA THR A 240 24.21 -9.98 16.33
C THR A 240 24.69 -11.41 16.21
N ASN A 241 25.81 -11.63 15.55
CA ASN A 241 26.40 -12.94 15.36
C ASN A 241 26.90 -13.54 16.68
N ALA A 242 27.18 -14.86 16.70
CA ALA A 242 27.68 -15.55 17.90
C ALA A 242 29.04 -15.01 18.40
N ASP A 243 29.81 -14.35 17.56
CA ASP A 243 31.07 -13.69 17.92
C ASP A 243 30.89 -12.25 18.42
N GLY A 244 29.65 -11.75 18.51
CA GLY A 244 29.29 -10.41 18.94
C GLY A 244 29.36 -9.34 17.84
N THR A 245 29.68 -9.70 16.60
CA THR A 245 29.62 -8.73 15.49
C THR A 245 28.17 -8.38 15.16
N VAL A 246 27.90 -7.08 14.94
CA VAL A 246 26.57 -6.57 14.61
C VAL A 246 26.52 -6.24 13.13
N GLU A 247 25.52 -6.79 12.46
CA GLU A 247 25.21 -6.49 11.05
C GLU A 247 23.84 -5.77 10.99
N VAL A 248 23.75 -4.79 10.11
CA VAL A 248 22.49 -4.04 9.83
C VAL A 248 22.11 -4.34 8.40
N PRO A 249 20.80 -4.56 8.10
CA PRO A 249 20.33 -4.75 6.73
C PRO A 249 20.80 -3.60 5.84
N GLN A 250 21.37 -3.96 4.69
CA GLN A 250 21.72 -2.98 3.66
C GLN A 250 20.53 -2.88 2.72
N GLY A 251 19.57 -1.99 3.06
CA GLY A 251 18.47 -1.69 2.16
C GLY A 251 18.93 -1.18 0.79
N SER A 252 18.04 -1.23 -0.20
CA SER A 252 18.31 -0.57 -1.46
C SER A 252 18.44 0.95 -1.26
N GLN A 253 19.16 1.62 -2.15
CA GLN A 253 19.25 3.08 -2.08
C GLN A 253 17.87 3.71 -2.23
N PRO A 254 17.53 4.76 -1.44
CA PRO A 254 16.30 5.49 -1.60
C PRO A 254 16.10 5.97 -3.04
N VAL A 255 14.86 5.86 -3.54
CA VAL A 255 14.49 6.22 -4.92
C VAL A 255 13.54 7.41 -4.91
N GLN A 256 13.88 8.49 -5.64
CA GLN A 256 12.94 9.58 -5.88
C GLN A 256 11.87 9.10 -6.85
N ALA A 257 10.70 8.74 -6.34
CA ALA A 257 9.57 8.21 -7.11
C ALA A 257 8.71 9.33 -7.73
N MET A 258 8.61 10.48 -7.04
CA MET A 258 7.90 11.66 -7.55
C MET A 258 8.54 12.94 -6.99
N ASP A 259 8.29 14.07 -7.64
CA ASP A 259 8.81 15.36 -7.19
C ASP A 259 8.29 15.73 -5.79
N ALA A 260 9.16 16.31 -4.96
CA ALA A 260 8.80 16.70 -3.59
C ALA A 260 7.62 17.69 -3.54
N THR A 261 7.51 18.59 -4.51
CA THR A 261 6.39 19.54 -4.61
C THR A 261 5.08 18.78 -4.89
N ALA A 262 5.08 17.84 -5.85
CA ALA A 262 3.91 17.05 -6.18
C ALA A 262 3.50 16.14 -4.99
N ALA A 263 4.47 15.54 -4.30
CA ALA A 263 4.23 14.74 -3.09
C ALA A 263 3.60 15.58 -1.97
N SER A 264 4.13 16.78 -1.70
CA SER A 264 3.57 17.70 -0.70
C SER A 264 2.16 18.17 -1.04
N GLN A 265 1.89 18.45 -2.33
CA GLN A 265 0.55 18.79 -2.79
C GLN A 265 -0.42 17.63 -2.60
N LEU A 266 -0.03 16.41 -3.01
CA LEU A 266 -0.85 15.22 -2.88
C LEU A 266 -1.15 14.90 -1.39
N LEU A 267 -0.14 14.99 -0.53
CA LEU A 267 -0.31 14.80 0.91
C LEU A 267 -1.31 15.81 1.51
N THR A 268 -1.23 17.08 1.11
CA THR A 268 -2.19 18.11 1.52
C THR A 268 -3.60 17.82 0.99
N MET A 269 -3.73 17.34 -0.26
CA MET A 269 -5.02 16.92 -0.81
C MET A 269 -5.62 15.74 -0.04
N MET A 270 -4.79 14.80 0.45
CA MET A 270 -5.25 13.67 1.27
C MET A 270 -5.83 14.12 2.62
N GLU A 271 -5.40 15.26 3.17
CA GLU A 271 -6.01 15.81 4.39
C GLU A 271 -7.48 16.21 4.16
N SER A 272 -7.82 16.67 2.94
CA SER A 272 -9.20 17.02 2.60
C SER A 272 -10.16 15.83 2.63
N VAL A 273 -9.65 14.60 2.48
CA VAL A 273 -10.47 13.36 2.63
C VAL A 273 -11.02 13.21 4.05
N VAL A 274 -10.32 13.80 5.05
CA VAL A 274 -10.71 13.80 6.48
C VAL A 274 -11.44 15.08 6.87
N GLU A 275 -10.99 16.23 6.34
CA GLU A 275 -11.40 17.55 6.83
C GLU A 275 -12.58 18.16 6.05
N ASP A 276 -12.80 17.78 4.80
CA ASP A 276 -13.93 18.25 3.99
C ASP A 276 -15.24 17.59 4.47
N ASP A 277 -16.31 18.36 4.51
CA ASP A 277 -17.66 17.87 4.90
C ASP A 277 -18.15 16.72 3.99
N ARG A 278 -17.70 16.69 2.74
CA ARG A 278 -17.97 15.63 1.75
C ARG A 278 -16.87 14.58 1.68
N GLY A 279 -15.83 14.70 2.52
CA GLY A 279 -14.71 13.76 2.58
C GLY A 279 -15.15 12.38 3.07
N THR A 280 -14.58 11.34 2.48
CA THR A 280 -14.98 9.95 2.75
C THR A 280 -14.45 9.37 4.05
N ALA A 281 -13.54 10.08 4.76
CA ALA A 281 -12.85 9.57 5.94
C ALA A 281 -12.92 10.49 7.17
N GLY A 282 -13.98 11.26 7.36
CA GLY A 282 -14.15 12.14 8.52
C GLY A 282 -14.01 11.44 9.88
N ALA A 283 -14.31 10.13 9.94
CA ALA A 283 -14.11 9.32 11.16
C ALA A 283 -12.63 9.06 11.52
N ALA A 284 -11.69 9.32 10.61
CA ALA A 284 -10.26 9.17 10.84
C ALA A 284 -9.61 10.40 11.51
N LYS A 285 -10.38 11.45 11.76
CA LYS A 285 -9.88 12.67 12.40
C LYS A 285 -9.35 12.41 13.79
N VAL A 286 -8.10 12.84 14.05
CA VAL A 286 -7.45 12.72 15.34
C VAL A 286 -7.12 14.12 15.87
N PRO A 287 -7.71 14.57 17.01
CA PRO A 287 -7.45 15.89 17.55
C PRO A 287 -5.95 16.14 17.80
N GLY A 288 -5.43 17.25 17.29
CA GLY A 288 -4.03 17.63 17.45
C GLY A 288 -3.07 17.05 16.40
N TYR A 289 -3.58 16.22 15.48
CA TYR A 289 -2.80 15.67 14.36
C TYR A 289 -3.34 16.12 13.01
N ARG A 290 -2.44 16.28 12.04
CA ARG A 290 -2.81 16.33 10.62
C ARG A 290 -2.87 14.90 10.11
N VAL A 291 -3.99 14.51 9.52
CA VAL A 291 -4.25 13.16 9.06
C VAL A 291 -4.60 13.20 7.59
N GLY A 292 -3.74 12.63 6.75
CA GLY A 292 -4.01 12.41 5.33
C GLY A 292 -4.44 10.97 5.10
N VAL A 293 -5.55 10.77 4.39
CA VAL A 293 -6.16 9.45 4.20
C VAL A 293 -6.58 9.25 2.74
N LYS A 294 -6.68 8.00 2.33
CA LYS A 294 -7.49 7.58 1.18
C LYS A 294 -8.23 6.30 1.52
N THR A 295 -9.54 6.31 1.37
CA THR A 295 -10.39 5.10 1.48
C THR A 295 -10.32 4.28 0.20
N GLY A 296 -10.37 2.96 0.33
CA GLY A 296 -10.43 1.97 -0.75
C GLY A 296 -11.80 1.33 -0.87
#